data_e140b4a8c5dccdba46ae43c6f92fcb55
#
_entry.id   e140b4a8c5dccdba46ae43c6f92fcb55
#
_cell.length_a   1.000
_cell.length_b   1.000
_cell.length_c   1.000
_cell.angle_alpha   90.00
_cell.angle_beta   90.00
_cell.angle_gamma   90.00
#
_symmetry.space_group_name_H-M   'P 1'
#
loop_
_entity.id
_entity.type
_entity.pdbx_description
1 polymer ?
#
loop_
_entity_poly.entity_id
_entity_poly.type
_entity_poly.pdbx_seq_one_letter_code
_entity_poly.pdbx_strand_id
1 'polypeptide(L)'
;MDGKTGNRKLLEQLIADGIEYIFGNPGTVEQGFLNELKNYPQLKYILTLQESIAVMAADGYARSTKKPTVVQLHSSPGIGNAVGAVYQAYRGHSPLVIIAGDAGVKYMNMDAQMAADLTGIMKPVTKYSTMVLHKDSVLRTLRRAVKIASTPPMGPVYVCLPADVLDEINTEQVFPSASVIKTAPAADGVCAEIAASLVCAETPVFFIGDGVAYCGAEEAVKELAELIGAEVYGADCGELNMDNTSPCWKGMTGHMFGFASLPVTMKADAALILGTYMLPEVFPETGEIFNASAKVMHIDLNDYEIAKNHRVDTAVSADIGLTLKKVTALIKGNASEADRKRFRSRFETLANTVKSPDFPEPEKDAPLKMHEFAKVLKEKIPADTVIFDEALTSSPELTAFIVPKDRGTYFQTRGGSLGVGFPGAIGIKTANPEKTVIGFSGDGGCLYTIQALWTAAHHSIGAKFVVCNNMSYKLLKLNISQYWREQAMENEIFPECFSIDSPAVDFVSIARGFGVDALRVERREDISGAIDAMLATDKPFLIDLSVDTDHKNHQAGCRCGQ
;
A
#
# COMPACT_ATOMS: atom_id res chain seq x y z
N MET A 1 -15.08 -43.16 6.03
CA MET A 1 -14.65 -41.75 6.25
C MET A 1 -13.16 -41.75 6.03
N ASP A 2 -12.69 -40.98 5.05
CA ASP A 2 -11.24 -40.85 4.80
C ASP A 2 -10.59 -40.24 6.03
N GLY A 3 -9.74 -41.01 6.71
CA GLY A 3 -9.05 -40.59 7.92
C GLY A 3 -7.94 -39.60 7.62
N LYS A 4 -8.28 -38.38 7.14
CA LYS A 4 -7.34 -37.32 6.84
C LYS A 4 -6.98 -36.51 8.07
N THR A 5 -5.70 -36.21 8.25
CA THR A 5 -5.24 -35.33 9.34
C THR A 5 -5.66 -33.88 9.11
N GLY A 6 -5.59 -33.06 10.16
CA GLY A 6 -5.79 -31.62 10.07
C GLY A 6 -4.84 -30.96 9.07
N ASN A 7 -3.59 -31.43 8.96
CA ASN A 7 -2.60 -30.97 7.97
C ASN A 7 -3.12 -31.09 6.53
N ARG A 8 -3.67 -32.23 6.14
CA ARG A 8 -4.26 -32.44 4.81
C ARG A 8 -5.51 -31.61 4.59
N LYS A 9 -6.40 -31.62 5.58
CA LYS A 9 -7.66 -30.87 5.53
C LYS A 9 -7.42 -29.36 5.43
N LEU A 10 -6.38 -28.83 6.10
CA LEU A 10 -5.94 -27.44 5.97
C LEU A 10 -5.65 -27.10 4.51
N LEU A 11 -4.79 -27.90 3.82
CA LEU A 11 -4.43 -27.65 2.42
C LEU A 11 -5.64 -27.76 1.49
N GLU A 12 -6.51 -28.76 1.70
CA GLU A 12 -7.75 -28.90 0.94
C GLU A 12 -8.70 -27.72 1.14
N GLN A 13 -8.76 -27.16 2.35
CA GLN A 13 -9.55 -25.96 2.64
C GLN A 13 -8.99 -24.72 1.93
N LEU A 14 -7.66 -24.53 1.93
CA LEU A 14 -7.03 -23.42 1.20
C LEU A 14 -7.31 -23.52 -0.30
N ILE A 15 -7.25 -24.71 -0.88
CA ILE A 15 -7.61 -24.94 -2.28
C ILE A 15 -9.09 -24.63 -2.55
N ALA A 16 -9.98 -25.06 -1.66
CA ALA A 16 -11.42 -24.77 -1.78
C ALA A 16 -11.70 -23.28 -1.70
N ASP A 17 -10.86 -22.51 -1.00
CA ASP A 17 -10.92 -21.05 -0.88
C ASP A 17 -10.25 -20.32 -2.08
N GLY A 18 -9.74 -21.06 -3.07
CA GLY A 18 -9.12 -20.51 -4.26
C GLY A 18 -7.72 -19.94 -4.02
N ILE A 19 -7.05 -20.36 -2.96
CA ILE A 19 -5.65 -19.99 -2.70
C ILE A 19 -4.73 -20.75 -3.64
N GLU A 20 -3.85 -20.03 -4.32
CA GLU A 20 -2.85 -20.59 -5.24
C GLU A 20 -1.43 -20.49 -4.69
N TYR A 21 -1.16 -19.46 -3.88
CA TYR A 21 0.17 -19.16 -3.35
C TYR A 21 0.17 -19.09 -1.83
N ILE A 22 1.21 -19.62 -1.22
CA ILE A 22 1.55 -19.48 0.19
C ILE A 22 2.91 -18.79 0.26
N PHE A 23 2.98 -17.61 0.82
CA PHE A 23 4.25 -16.92 1.06
C PHE A 23 4.74 -17.30 2.46
N GLY A 24 5.98 -17.73 2.60
CA GLY A 24 6.38 -18.19 3.92
C GLY A 24 7.87 -18.36 4.15
N ASN A 25 8.19 -18.49 5.44
CA ASN A 25 9.46 -18.93 5.96
C ASN A 25 9.18 -20.17 6.84
N PRO A 26 9.65 -21.38 6.44
CA PRO A 26 9.30 -22.62 7.12
C PRO A 26 10.02 -22.76 8.48
N GLY A 27 9.40 -23.51 9.40
CA GLY A 27 9.99 -23.79 10.70
C GLY A 27 9.72 -25.20 11.20
N THR A 28 10.21 -25.51 12.41
CA THR A 28 10.24 -26.86 12.96
C THR A 28 8.89 -27.35 13.49
N VAL A 29 7.92 -26.48 13.74
CA VAL A 29 6.60 -26.88 14.25
C VAL A 29 5.55 -27.02 13.15
N GLU A 30 5.89 -26.71 11.89
CA GLU A 30 5.02 -26.84 10.72
C GLU A 30 5.31 -28.09 9.88
N GLN A 31 6.08 -29.05 10.40
CA GLN A 31 6.56 -30.22 9.66
C GLN A 31 5.43 -31.05 9.03
N GLY A 32 4.31 -31.26 9.73
CA GLY A 32 3.16 -32.00 9.21
C GLY A 32 2.54 -31.31 7.98
N PHE A 33 2.31 -30.02 8.08
CA PHE A 33 1.82 -29.17 6.99
C PHE A 33 2.79 -29.16 5.80
N LEU A 34 4.09 -28.89 6.04
CA LEU A 34 5.11 -28.83 4.99
C LEU A 34 5.30 -30.18 4.29
N ASN A 35 5.26 -31.29 5.03
CA ASN A 35 5.33 -32.63 4.45
C ASN A 35 4.17 -32.91 3.49
N GLU A 36 2.98 -32.42 3.76
CA GLU A 36 1.82 -32.64 2.90
C GLU A 36 1.80 -31.77 1.64
N LEU A 37 2.50 -30.64 1.58
CA LEU A 37 2.54 -29.75 0.41
C LEU A 37 2.88 -30.47 -0.89
N LYS A 38 3.78 -31.45 -0.86
CA LYS A 38 4.15 -32.26 -2.04
C LYS A 38 2.98 -32.99 -2.69
N ASN A 39 1.90 -33.21 -1.95
CA ASN A 39 0.69 -33.89 -2.41
C ASN A 39 -0.33 -32.93 -3.04
N TYR A 40 -0.06 -31.61 -2.98
CA TYR A 40 -0.97 -30.55 -3.44
C TYR A 40 -0.23 -29.54 -4.34
N PRO A 41 0.25 -29.96 -5.56
CA PRO A 41 1.09 -29.13 -6.43
C PRO A 41 0.39 -27.86 -6.96
N GLN A 42 -0.93 -27.76 -6.81
CA GLN A 42 -1.70 -26.54 -7.11
C GLN A 42 -1.48 -25.42 -6.10
N LEU A 43 -0.96 -25.73 -4.89
CA LEU A 43 -0.52 -24.72 -3.91
C LEU A 43 0.98 -24.50 -4.07
N LYS A 44 1.35 -23.34 -4.56
CA LYS A 44 2.74 -22.94 -4.76
C LYS A 44 3.28 -22.25 -3.52
N TYR A 45 4.34 -22.77 -2.94
CA TYR A 45 5.00 -22.17 -1.79
C TYR A 45 6.12 -21.23 -2.24
N ILE A 46 5.98 -19.95 -1.95
CA ILE A 46 7.01 -18.93 -2.22
C ILE A 46 7.89 -18.80 -0.97
N LEU A 47 9.06 -19.41 -1.04
CA LEU A 47 10.03 -19.40 0.03
C LEU A 47 10.69 -18.01 0.14
N THR A 48 10.68 -17.46 1.34
CA THR A 48 11.42 -16.25 1.68
C THR A 48 12.48 -16.53 2.75
N LEU A 49 13.53 -15.72 2.80
CA LEU A 49 14.62 -15.90 3.78
C LEU A 49 14.40 -15.14 5.09
N GLN A 50 13.26 -14.42 5.18
CA GLN A 50 12.89 -13.66 6.37
C GLN A 50 11.38 -13.41 6.35
N GLU A 51 10.75 -13.38 7.50
CA GLU A 51 9.29 -13.40 7.67
C GLU A 51 8.61 -12.10 7.21
N SER A 52 9.25 -10.94 7.40
CA SER A 52 8.70 -9.68 6.90
C SER A 52 8.60 -9.68 5.38
N ILE A 53 9.55 -10.34 4.68
CA ILE A 53 9.51 -10.49 3.22
C ILE A 53 8.29 -11.31 2.80
N ALA A 54 7.98 -12.40 3.52
CA ALA A 54 6.79 -13.20 3.25
C ALA A 54 5.51 -12.37 3.35
N VAL A 55 5.37 -11.60 4.44
CA VAL A 55 4.20 -10.73 4.65
C VAL A 55 4.11 -9.63 3.60
N MET A 56 5.21 -8.93 3.30
CA MET A 56 5.23 -7.82 2.34
C MET A 56 5.01 -8.29 0.90
N ALA A 57 5.52 -9.48 0.53
CA ALA A 57 5.23 -10.07 -0.78
C ALA A 57 3.75 -10.50 -0.88
N ALA A 58 3.22 -11.12 0.17
CA ALA A 58 1.80 -11.44 0.26
C ALA A 58 0.92 -10.18 0.22
N ASP A 59 1.34 -9.07 0.86
CA ASP A 59 0.69 -7.76 0.80
C ASP A 59 0.59 -7.26 -0.65
N GLY A 60 1.70 -7.26 -1.39
CA GLY A 60 1.71 -6.89 -2.81
C GLY A 60 0.79 -7.77 -3.66
N TYR A 61 0.81 -9.10 -3.45
CA TYR A 61 -0.07 -10.04 -4.13
C TYR A 61 -1.56 -9.78 -3.81
N ALA A 62 -1.88 -9.64 -2.52
CA ALA A 62 -3.25 -9.42 -2.06
C ALA A 62 -3.82 -8.08 -2.55
N ARG A 63 -3.02 -7.02 -2.54
CA ARG A 63 -3.40 -5.69 -3.04
C ARG A 63 -3.65 -5.70 -4.54
N SER A 64 -2.84 -6.41 -5.31
CA SER A 64 -3.02 -6.55 -6.76
C SER A 64 -4.24 -7.40 -7.13
N THR A 65 -4.49 -8.50 -6.40
CA THR A 65 -5.57 -9.45 -6.72
C THR A 65 -6.89 -9.13 -6.03
N LYS A 66 -6.86 -8.36 -4.92
CA LYS A 66 -7.99 -8.14 -3.99
C LYS A 66 -8.54 -9.44 -3.39
N LYS A 67 -7.73 -10.51 -3.35
CA LYS A 67 -8.10 -11.84 -2.85
C LYS A 67 -7.39 -12.14 -1.52
N PRO A 68 -7.99 -12.97 -0.64
CA PRO A 68 -7.31 -13.45 0.54
C PRO A 68 -6.03 -14.19 0.14
N THR A 69 -4.95 -13.88 0.85
CA THR A 69 -3.61 -14.41 0.58
C THR A 69 -3.04 -15.03 1.84
N VAL A 70 -2.45 -16.22 1.72
CA VAL A 70 -1.93 -16.96 2.87
C VAL A 70 -0.45 -16.64 3.10
N VAL A 71 -0.13 -16.35 4.37
CA VAL A 71 1.25 -16.23 4.86
C VAL A 71 1.48 -17.32 5.89
N GLN A 72 2.56 -18.10 5.75
CA GLN A 72 2.98 -19.06 6.75
C GLN A 72 4.23 -18.55 7.45
N LEU A 73 4.18 -18.48 8.78
CA LEU A 73 5.27 -18.04 9.65
C LEU A 73 5.58 -19.11 10.70
N HIS A 74 6.72 -18.95 11.38
CA HIS A 74 7.18 -19.92 12.38
C HIS A 74 7.09 -19.37 13.80
N SER A 75 6.17 -19.91 14.61
CA SER A 75 6.06 -19.73 16.06
C SER A 75 6.38 -18.29 16.54
N SER A 76 6.84 -18.10 17.78
CA SER A 76 7.11 -16.76 18.36
C SER A 76 8.23 -15.98 17.65
N PRO A 77 9.39 -16.59 17.29
CA PRO A 77 10.43 -15.83 16.58
C PRO A 77 9.97 -15.31 15.22
N GLY A 78 9.28 -16.16 14.44
CA GLY A 78 8.84 -15.79 13.09
C GLY A 78 7.73 -14.75 13.10
N ILE A 79 6.72 -14.87 13.95
CA ILE A 79 5.69 -13.84 14.07
C ILE A 79 6.27 -12.54 14.64
N GLY A 80 7.22 -12.62 15.60
CA GLY A 80 7.89 -11.46 16.16
C GLY A 80 8.63 -10.65 15.08
N ASN A 81 9.37 -11.32 14.19
CA ASN A 81 10.04 -10.69 13.06
C ASN A 81 9.07 -10.04 12.06
N ALA A 82 7.83 -10.51 11.98
CA ALA A 82 6.86 -10.08 10.99
C ALA A 82 5.94 -8.93 11.46
N VAL A 83 5.86 -8.60 12.76
CA VAL A 83 4.87 -7.67 13.33
C VAL A 83 4.81 -6.34 12.57
N GLY A 84 5.97 -5.72 12.26
CA GLY A 84 6.02 -4.46 11.52
C GLY A 84 5.46 -4.58 10.10
N ALA A 85 5.72 -5.70 9.42
CA ALA A 85 5.18 -5.97 8.10
C ALA A 85 3.67 -6.25 8.14
N VAL A 86 3.19 -6.94 9.19
CA VAL A 86 1.74 -7.16 9.40
C VAL A 86 1.03 -5.85 9.69
N TYR A 87 1.64 -4.93 10.46
CA TYR A 87 1.12 -3.58 10.65
C TYR A 87 0.99 -2.82 9.32
N GLN A 88 1.98 -2.93 8.43
CA GLN A 88 1.94 -2.39 7.07
C GLN A 88 0.70 -2.93 6.31
N ALA A 89 0.49 -4.25 6.30
CA ALA A 89 -0.65 -4.89 5.66
C ALA A 89 -1.99 -4.50 6.33
N TYR A 90 -2.01 -4.32 7.65
CA TYR A 90 -3.18 -3.84 8.39
C TYR A 90 -3.58 -2.42 7.96
N ARG A 91 -2.61 -1.50 7.88
CA ARG A 91 -2.82 -0.13 7.39
C ARG A 91 -3.21 -0.10 5.92
N GLY A 92 -2.68 -1.02 5.11
CA GLY A 92 -3.02 -1.20 3.69
C GLY A 92 -4.32 -1.96 3.43
N HIS A 93 -5.03 -2.41 4.49
CA HIS A 93 -6.25 -3.20 4.39
C HIS A 93 -6.09 -4.48 3.54
N SER A 94 -4.92 -5.11 3.57
CA SER A 94 -4.63 -6.31 2.79
C SER A 94 -5.24 -7.55 3.42
N PRO A 95 -6.03 -8.34 2.69
CA PRO A 95 -6.72 -9.51 3.23
C PRO A 95 -5.78 -10.70 3.42
N LEU A 96 -4.83 -10.60 4.37
CA LEU A 96 -3.89 -11.67 4.67
C LEU A 96 -4.47 -12.66 5.69
N VAL A 97 -4.29 -13.94 5.43
CA VAL A 97 -4.55 -15.03 6.37
C VAL A 97 -3.20 -15.57 6.83
N ILE A 98 -2.75 -15.09 7.99
CA ILE A 98 -1.45 -15.45 8.56
C ILE A 98 -1.65 -16.70 9.41
N ILE A 99 -0.97 -17.78 9.06
CA ILE A 99 -0.94 -19.02 9.84
C ILE A 99 0.47 -19.22 10.41
N ALA A 100 0.56 -19.66 11.65
CA ALA A 100 1.83 -20.05 12.25
C ALA A 100 1.63 -21.24 13.17
N GLY A 101 2.61 -22.12 13.23
CA GLY A 101 2.59 -23.27 14.10
C GLY A 101 2.93 -22.93 15.56
N ASP A 102 2.54 -23.83 16.43
CA ASP A 102 3.00 -23.96 17.81
C ASP A 102 3.34 -25.43 18.05
N ALA A 103 4.21 -25.72 19.03
CA ALA A 103 4.64 -27.09 19.34
C ALA A 103 3.49 -28.01 19.70
N GLY A 104 2.44 -27.50 20.35
CA GLY A 104 1.24 -28.25 20.66
C GLY A 104 0.55 -27.80 21.95
N VAL A 105 -0.76 -27.96 21.97
CA VAL A 105 -1.61 -27.61 23.12
C VAL A 105 -1.17 -28.34 24.41
N LYS A 106 -0.71 -29.57 24.30
CA LYS A 106 -0.20 -30.37 25.42
C LYS A 106 1.03 -29.77 26.10
N TYR A 107 1.76 -28.89 25.44
CA TYR A 107 3.00 -28.26 25.95
C TYR A 107 2.78 -26.86 26.52
N MET A 108 1.59 -26.27 26.39
CA MET A 108 1.32 -24.87 26.75
C MET A 108 1.68 -24.52 28.19
N ASN A 109 1.55 -25.48 29.14
CA ASN A 109 1.86 -25.26 30.55
C ASN A 109 3.32 -25.62 30.93
N MET A 110 4.18 -25.92 29.95
CA MET A 110 5.54 -26.39 30.19
C MET A 110 6.61 -25.34 29.97
N ASP A 111 6.22 -24.13 29.60
CA ASP A 111 7.13 -23.05 29.21
C ASP A 111 8.18 -23.55 28.20
N ALA A 112 7.72 -24.25 27.17
CA ALA A 112 8.58 -24.84 26.16
C ALA A 112 9.35 -23.77 25.37
N GLN A 113 10.50 -24.13 24.79
CA GLN A 113 11.25 -23.23 23.95
C GLN A 113 10.37 -22.66 22.81
N MET A 114 10.43 -21.37 22.58
CA MET A 114 9.60 -20.59 21.66
C MET A 114 8.11 -20.43 22.10
N ALA A 115 7.72 -20.89 23.29
CA ALA A 115 6.40 -20.60 23.81
C ALA A 115 6.23 -19.09 24.07
N ALA A 116 5.10 -18.54 23.67
CA ALA A 116 4.73 -17.15 23.94
C ALA A 116 3.21 -16.98 23.77
N ASP A 117 2.66 -15.86 24.20
CA ASP A 117 1.29 -15.47 23.83
C ASP A 117 1.27 -15.01 22.36
N LEU A 118 1.27 -15.99 21.44
CA LEU A 118 1.29 -15.74 20.00
C LEU A 118 0.08 -14.93 19.55
N THR A 119 -1.07 -15.20 20.14
CA THR A 119 -2.31 -14.48 19.83
C THR A 119 -2.27 -13.04 20.32
N GLY A 120 -1.69 -12.81 21.49
CA GLY A 120 -1.48 -11.49 22.07
C GLY A 120 -0.50 -10.65 21.25
N ILE A 121 0.61 -11.24 20.77
CA ILE A 121 1.58 -10.55 19.90
C ILE A 121 0.91 -10.02 18.63
N MET A 122 0.03 -10.81 18.01
CA MET A 122 -0.59 -10.46 16.73
C MET A 122 -1.88 -9.63 16.87
N LYS A 123 -2.51 -9.61 18.03
CA LYS A 123 -3.79 -8.94 18.26
C LYS A 123 -3.80 -7.44 17.88
N PRO A 124 -2.79 -6.62 18.21
CA PRO A 124 -2.81 -5.19 17.91
C PRO A 124 -2.64 -4.86 16.42
N VAL A 125 -2.15 -5.80 15.61
CA VAL A 125 -1.84 -5.60 14.18
C VAL A 125 -2.72 -6.45 13.25
N THR A 126 -3.78 -7.08 13.78
CA THR A 126 -4.70 -7.91 12.99
C THR A 126 -6.16 -7.64 13.34
N LYS A 127 -7.07 -7.87 12.40
CA LYS A 127 -8.53 -7.81 12.64
C LYS A 127 -9.04 -8.93 13.55
N TYR A 128 -8.35 -10.05 13.54
CA TYR A 128 -8.71 -11.24 14.30
C TYR A 128 -7.45 -12.05 14.60
N SER A 129 -7.29 -12.48 15.84
CA SER A 129 -6.16 -13.28 16.28
C SER A 129 -6.67 -14.41 17.17
N THR A 130 -6.33 -15.66 16.85
CA THR A 130 -6.83 -16.84 17.59
C THR A 130 -5.87 -18.02 17.50
N MET A 131 -6.05 -18.99 18.39
CA MET A 131 -5.39 -20.30 18.37
C MET A 131 -6.45 -21.40 18.26
N VAL A 132 -6.16 -22.43 17.48
CA VAL A 132 -7.01 -23.61 17.35
C VAL A 132 -6.65 -24.62 18.44
N LEU A 133 -7.60 -24.96 19.31
CA LEU A 133 -7.37 -25.83 20.48
C LEU A 133 -7.93 -27.25 20.33
N HIS A 134 -8.63 -27.53 19.22
CA HIS A 134 -9.28 -28.83 19.00
C HIS A 134 -9.27 -29.19 17.51
N LYS A 135 -8.99 -30.45 17.21
CA LYS A 135 -8.89 -30.97 15.83
C LYS A 135 -10.10 -30.63 14.96
N ASP A 136 -11.32 -30.76 15.48
CA ASP A 136 -12.57 -30.50 14.74
C ASP A 136 -13.00 -29.04 14.78
N SER A 137 -12.06 -28.11 14.97
CA SER A 137 -12.27 -26.67 14.83
C SER A 137 -11.29 -25.99 13.87
N VAL A 138 -10.41 -26.76 13.23
CA VAL A 138 -9.40 -26.25 12.29
C VAL A 138 -10.06 -25.52 11.11
N LEU A 139 -10.93 -26.22 10.38
CA LEU A 139 -11.51 -25.67 9.14
C LEU A 139 -12.53 -24.56 9.41
N ARG A 140 -13.35 -24.69 10.44
CA ARG A 140 -14.31 -23.62 10.81
C ARG A 140 -13.60 -22.34 11.23
N THR A 141 -12.45 -22.46 11.90
CA THR A 141 -11.63 -21.30 12.29
C THR A 141 -10.98 -20.65 11.07
N LEU A 142 -10.44 -21.46 10.14
CA LEU A 142 -9.88 -20.95 8.89
C LEU A 142 -10.95 -20.23 8.03
N ARG A 143 -12.11 -20.84 7.83
CA ARG A 143 -13.22 -20.20 7.11
C ARG A 143 -13.66 -18.88 7.74
N ARG A 144 -13.71 -18.83 9.09
CA ARG A 144 -13.96 -17.58 9.83
C ARG A 144 -12.85 -16.55 9.56
N ALA A 145 -11.59 -16.96 9.59
CA ALA A 145 -10.44 -16.11 9.34
C ALA A 145 -10.48 -15.54 7.91
N VAL A 146 -10.67 -16.37 6.89
CA VAL A 146 -10.81 -15.95 5.49
C VAL A 146 -11.96 -14.95 5.34
N LYS A 147 -13.14 -15.26 5.92
CA LYS A 147 -14.28 -14.33 5.89
C LYS A 147 -13.93 -12.97 6.51
N ILE A 148 -13.27 -12.95 7.69
CA ILE A 148 -12.94 -11.70 8.39
C ILE A 148 -11.90 -10.90 7.59
N ALA A 149 -10.87 -11.58 7.07
CA ALA A 149 -9.85 -10.93 6.24
C ALA A 149 -10.45 -10.25 5.01
N SER A 150 -11.38 -10.92 4.33
CA SER A 150 -11.99 -10.47 3.07
C SER A 150 -13.18 -9.53 3.26
N THR A 151 -13.70 -9.35 4.49
CA THR A 151 -14.82 -8.43 4.75
C THR A 151 -14.32 -7.00 4.84
N PRO A 152 -14.83 -6.04 4.05
CA PRO A 152 -14.46 -4.64 4.15
C PRO A 152 -14.81 -4.01 5.54
N PRO A 153 -13.92 -3.18 6.10
CA PRO A 153 -12.56 -2.92 5.64
C PRO A 153 -11.72 -4.19 5.74
N MET A 154 -11.11 -4.62 4.64
CA MET A 154 -10.27 -5.82 4.60
C MET A 154 -9.05 -5.66 5.53
N GLY A 155 -8.35 -6.75 5.82
CA GLY A 155 -7.15 -6.67 6.63
C GLY A 155 -6.65 -8.02 7.12
N PRO A 156 -5.42 -8.08 7.66
CA PRO A 156 -4.80 -9.32 8.08
C PRO A 156 -5.53 -9.94 9.28
N VAL A 157 -5.50 -11.26 9.32
CA VAL A 157 -5.94 -12.10 10.44
C VAL A 157 -4.84 -13.08 10.78
N TYR A 158 -4.82 -13.55 12.03
CA TYR A 158 -3.85 -14.51 12.53
C TYR A 158 -4.52 -15.75 13.10
N VAL A 159 -4.05 -16.92 12.71
CA VAL A 159 -4.49 -18.22 13.23
C VAL A 159 -3.29 -19.06 13.65
N CYS A 160 -3.12 -19.27 14.94
CA CYS A 160 -2.15 -20.22 15.46
C CYS A 160 -2.68 -21.65 15.30
N LEU A 161 -1.85 -22.52 14.73
CA LEU A 161 -2.17 -23.91 14.41
C LEU A 161 -1.19 -24.85 15.13
N PRO A 162 -1.49 -25.31 16.35
CA PRO A 162 -0.63 -26.24 17.09
C PRO A 162 -0.44 -27.57 16.35
N ALA A 163 0.81 -28.06 16.30
CA ALA A 163 1.18 -29.26 15.53
C ALA A 163 0.41 -30.50 15.96
N ASP A 164 0.24 -30.72 17.28
CA ASP A 164 -0.48 -31.88 17.81
C ASP A 164 -1.97 -31.87 17.43
N VAL A 165 -2.58 -30.70 17.29
CA VAL A 165 -3.97 -30.55 16.83
C VAL A 165 -4.09 -30.88 15.33
N LEU A 166 -3.10 -30.46 14.52
CA LEU A 166 -3.09 -30.72 13.09
C LEU A 166 -2.76 -32.19 12.75
N ASP A 167 -2.01 -32.89 13.60
CA ASP A 167 -1.65 -34.29 13.39
C ASP A 167 -2.82 -35.26 13.64
N GLU A 168 -3.85 -34.82 14.35
CA GLU A 168 -5.03 -35.63 14.60
C GLU A 168 -5.94 -35.75 13.37
N ILE A 169 -6.74 -36.84 13.34
CA ILE A 169 -7.78 -37.04 12.31
C ILE A 169 -8.87 -35.99 12.48
N ASN A 170 -9.08 -35.19 11.44
CA ASN A 170 -10.08 -34.14 11.40
C ASN A 170 -11.34 -34.63 10.67
N THR A 171 -12.51 -34.47 11.29
CA THR A 171 -13.81 -34.92 10.75
C THR A 171 -14.61 -33.82 10.05
N GLU A 172 -14.11 -32.57 10.05
CA GLU A 172 -14.78 -31.46 9.40
C GLU A 172 -14.87 -31.63 7.87
N GLN A 173 -15.92 -31.12 7.28
CA GLN A 173 -16.06 -31.08 5.82
C GLN A 173 -15.37 -29.86 5.24
N VAL A 174 -14.73 -30.05 4.07
CA VAL A 174 -14.13 -29.00 3.26
C VAL A 174 -15.21 -28.39 2.36
N PHE A 175 -15.34 -27.07 2.41
CA PHE A 175 -16.16 -26.28 1.48
C PHE A 175 -15.67 -24.82 1.46
N PRO A 176 -15.90 -24.07 0.35
CA PRO A 176 -15.43 -22.69 0.22
C PRO A 176 -15.91 -21.79 1.34
N SER A 177 -15.06 -20.90 1.78
CA SER A 177 -15.39 -19.85 2.75
C SER A 177 -16.36 -18.84 2.13
N ALA A 178 -17.36 -18.41 2.91
CA ALA A 178 -18.25 -17.34 2.47
C ALA A 178 -17.59 -15.96 2.63
N SER A 179 -17.82 -15.08 1.68
CA SER A 179 -17.49 -13.64 1.80
C SER A 179 -18.73 -12.82 2.15
N VAL A 180 -18.52 -11.72 2.87
CA VAL A 180 -19.59 -10.76 3.15
C VAL A 180 -19.55 -9.65 2.10
N ILE A 181 -20.64 -9.49 1.38
CA ILE A 181 -20.80 -8.44 0.38
C ILE A 181 -21.36 -7.18 1.07
N LYS A 182 -20.63 -6.07 0.99
CA LYS A 182 -21.05 -4.76 1.48
C LYS A 182 -21.13 -3.79 0.29
N THR A 183 -22.21 -3.88 -0.49
CA THR A 183 -22.41 -3.08 -1.71
C THR A 183 -23.76 -2.36 -1.66
N ALA A 184 -24.00 -1.55 -0.64
CA ALA A 184 -25.20 -0.74 -0.52
C ALA A 184 -24.86 0.74 -0.67
N PRO A 185 -25.58 1.50 -1.52
CA PRO A 185 -25.44 2.94 -1.57
C PRO A 185 -26.06 3.58 -0.32
N ALA A 186 -25.72 4.84 -0.06
CA ALA A 186 -26.42 5.67 0.91
C ALA A 186 -27.93 5.81 0.59
N ALA A 187 -28.73 6.08 1.61
CA ALA A 187 -30.15 6.36 1.47
C ALA A 187 -30.39 7.57 0.54
N ASP A 188 -31.50 7.56 -0.20
CA ASP A 188 -31.78 8.58 -1.21
C ASP A 188 -31.83 10.01 -0.62
N GLY A 189 -32.37 10.19 0.59
CA GLY A 189 -32.35 11.47 1.28
C GLY A 189 -30.95 11.99 1.58
N VAL A 190 -30.03 11.09 1.97
CA VAL A 190 -28.62 11.42 2.21
C VAL A 190 -27.91 11.78 0.92
N CYS A 191 -28.16 11.01 -0.16
CA CYS A 191 -27.63 11.34 -1.48
C CYS A 191 -28.11 12.72 -1.97
N ALA A 192 -29.37 13.06 -1.70
CA ALA A 192 -29.93 14.37 -2.05
C ALA A 192 -29.29 15.52 -1.24
N GLU A 193 -29.03 15.32 0.05
CA GLU A 193 -28.33 16.29 0.92
C GLU A 193 -26.90 16.53 0.43
N ILE A 194 -26.14 15.46 0.12
CA ILE A 194 -24.78 15.56 -0.43
C ILE A 194 -24.81 16.31 -1.77
N ALA A 195 -25.73 15.95 -2.67
CA ALA A 195 -25.87 16.59 -3.97
C ALA A 195 -26.17 18.09 -3.83
N ALA A 196 -27.10 18.46 -2.95
CA ALA A 196 -27.45 19.87 -2.69
C ALA A 196 -26.26 20.66 -2.15
N SER A 197 -25.51 20.09 -1.20
CA SER A 197 -24.30 20.73 -0.63
C SER A 197 -23.25 20.99 -1.70
N LEU A 198 -22.98 19.99 -2.58
CA LEU A 198 -22.00 20.13 -3.66
C LEU A 198 -22.45 21.11 -4.75
N VAL A 199 -23.76 21.18 -5.05
CA VAL A 199 -24.30 22.15 -6.00
C VAL A 199 -24.14 23.58 -5.48
N CYS A 200 -24.38 23.83 -4.20
CA CYS A 200 -24.27 25.16 -3.60
C CYS A 200 -22.82 25.63 -3.40
N ALA A 201 -21.86 24.72 -3.41
CA ALA A 201 -20.46 25.03 -3.13
C ALA A 201 -19.82 25.95 -4.17
N GLU A 202 -18.97 26.88 -3.70
CA GLU A 202 -18.08 27.69 -4.53
C GLU A 202 -16.68 27.06 -4.66
N THR A 203 -16.22 26.39 -3.60
CA THR A 203 -14.89 25.73 -3.54
C THR A 203 -15.02 24.28 -3.05
N PRO A 204 -15.66 23.38 -3.84
CA PRO A 204 -15.76 21.97 -3.48
C PRO A 204 -14.40 21.28 -3.56
N VAL A 205 -14.03 20.55 -2.49
CA VAL A 205 -12.79 19.78 -2.41
C VAL A 205 -13.09 18.35 -2.00
N PHE A 206 -12.50 17.39 -2.69
CA PHE A 206 -12.58 15.97 -2.35
C PHE A 206 -11.26 15.50 -1.74
N PHE A 207 -11.36 14.75 -0.65
CA PHE A 207 -10.25 14.04 -0.02
C PHE A 207 -10.47 12.55 -0.19
N ILE A 208 -9.58 11.87 -0.91
CA ILE A 208 -9.78 10.48 -1.29
C ILE A 208 -8.67 9.59 -0.76
N GLY A 209 -9.00 8.33 -0.45
CA GLY A 209 -8.04 7.31 -0.06
C GLY A 209 -8.45 5.92 -0.52
N ASP A 210 -7.77 4.88 -0.01
CA ASP A 210 -7.85 3.50 -0.54
C ASP A 210 -9.23 2.86 -0.46
N GLY A 211 -10.17 3.40 0.34
CA GLY A 211 -11.57 3.00 0.31
C GLY A 211 -12.23 3.20 -1.05
N VAL A 212 -11.76 4.17 -1.84
CA VAL A 212 -12.21 4.38 -3.24
C VAL A 212 -11.82 3.18 -4.10
N ALA A 213 -10.55 2.75 -4.05
CA ALA A 213 -10.07 1.57 -4.80
C ALA A 213 -10.75 0.27 -4.34
N TYR A 214 -11.09 0.14 -3.04
CA TYR A 214 -11.84 -1.03 -2.54
C TYR A 214 -13.25 -1.11 -3.09
N CYS A 215 -13.91 0.02 -3.25
CA CYS A 215 -15.24 0.10 -3.83
C CYS A 215 -15.23 0.07 -5.37
N GLY A 216 -14.05 0.13 -6.02
CA GLY A 216 -13.93 0.30 -7.47
C GLY A 216 -14.58 1.60 -7.95
N ALA A 217 -14.36 2.68 -7.18
CA ALA A 217 -15.07 3.94 -7.33
C ALA A 217 -14.25 5.03 -8.05
N GLU A 218 -13.07 4.69 -8.58
CA GLU A 218 -12.12 5.63 -9.17
C GLU A 218 -12.76 6.49 -10.27
N GLU A 219 -13.50 5.84 -11.20
CA GLU A 219 -14.21 6.52 -12.27
C GLU A 219 -15.39 7.36 -11.76
N ALA A 220 -16.09 6.91 -10.70
CA ALA A 220 -17.20 7.67 -10.13
C ALA A 220 -16.72 8.94 -9.42
N VAL A 221 -15.55 8.88 -8.77
CA VAL A 221 -14.88 10.05 -8.19
C VAL A 221 -14.50 11.04 -9.30
N LYS A 222 -13.83 10.55 -10.35
CA LYS A 222 -13.42 11.36 -11.49
C LYS A 222 -14.63 12.04 -12.16
N GLU A 223 -15.66 11.26 -12.49
CA GLU A 223 -16.88 11.77 -13.13
C GLU A 223 -17.53 12.89 -12.31
N LEU A 224 -17.70 12.69 -11.00
CA LEU A 224 -18.30 13.69 -10.13
C LEU A 224 -17.41 14.94 -9.99
N ALA A 225 -16.10 14.76 -9.79
CA ALA A 225 -15.18 15.86 -9.66
C ALA A 225 -15.12 16.73 -10.93
N GLU A 226 -15.04 16.11 -12.11
CA GLU A 226 -15.02 16.81 -13.40
C GLU A 226 -16.37 17.48 -13.70
N LEU A 227 -17.50 16.84 -13.35
CA LEU A 227 -18.84 17.40 -13.52
C LEU A 227 -19.01 18.75 -12.84
N ILE A 228 -18.55 18.87 -11.57
CA ILE A 228 -18.76 20.08 -10.76
C ILE A 228 -17.53 20.99 -10.67
N GLY A 229 -16.39 20.57 -11.24
CA GLY A 229 -15.12 21.29 -11.14
C GLY A 229 -14.58 21.30 -9.72
N ALA A 230 -14.56 20.14 -9.03
CA ALA A 230 -13.98 19.99 -7.70
C ALA A 230 -12.49 19.69 -7.76
N GLU A 231 -11.71 20.26 -6.84
CA GLU A 231 -10.33 19.80 -6.62
C GLU A 231 -10.32 18.47 -5.85
N VAL A 232 -9.40 17.57 -6.20
CA VAL A 232 -9.25 16.26 -5.56
C VAL A 232 -7.84 16.10 -5.03
N TYR A 233 -7.74 15.73 -3.75
CA TYR A 233 -6.49 15.45 -3.06
C TYR A 233 -6.48 14.04 -2.49
N GLY A 234 -5.38 13.33 -2.67
CA GLY A 234 -5.16 12.05 -1.98
C GLY A 234 -4.80 12.28 -0.51
N ALA A 235 -5.42 11.51 0.37
CA ALA A 235 -5.15 11.50 1.80
C ALA A 235 -4.84 10.06 2.22
N ASP A 236 -3.56 9.75 2.49
CA ASP A 236 -3.08 8.42 2.88
C ASP A 236 -3.39 7.33 1.83
N CYS A 237 -3.04 7.58 0.57
CA CYS A 237 -3.22 6.62 -0.52
C CYS A 237 -2.07 5.63 -0.59
N GLY A 238 -2.37 4.34 -0.64
CA GLY A 238 -1.42 3.27 -0.90
C GLY A 238 -1.53 2.70 -2.31
N GLU A 239 -2.56 3.10 -3.06
CA GLU A 239 -2.77 2.72 -4.44
C GLU A 239 -3.48 3.84 -5.21
N LEU A 240 -3.66 3.69 -6.52
CA LEU A 240 -4.39 4.66 -7.33
C LEU A 240 -5.88 4.69 -6.93
N ASN A 241 -6.37 5.87 -6.58
CA ASN A 241 -7.77 6.11 -6.21
C ASN A 241 -8.52 7.02 -7.20
N MET A 242 -7.81 7.60 -8.15
CA MET A 242 -8.34 8.41 -9.26
C MET A 242 -7.29 8.51 -10.36
N ASP A 243 -7.70 8.67 -11.59
CA ASP A 243 -6.81 9.04 -12.72
C ASP A 243 -6.12 10.38 -12.42
N ASN A 244 -4.81 10.31 -12.14
CA ASN A 244 -4.02 11.49 -11.75
C ASN A 244 -3.71 12.43 -12.94
N THR A 245 -4.09 12.05 -14.18
CA THR A 245 -4.02 12.94 -15.33
C THR A 245 -5.22 13.89 -15.42
N SER A 246 -6.28 13.68 -14.63
CA SER A 246 -7.43 14.58 -14.60
C SER A 246 -7.05 15.97 -14.09
N PRO A 247 -7.53 17.06 -14.72
CA PRO A 247 -7.31 18.42 -14.22
C PRO A 247 -7.79 18.66 -12.79
N CYS A 248 -8.72 17.84 -12.30
CA CYS A 248 -9.22 17.88 -10.93
C CYS A 248 -8.21 17.39 -9.91
N TRP A 249 -7.29 16.49 -10.29
CA TRP A 249 -6.26 15.96 -9.39
C TRP A 249 -5.22 17.04 -9.05
N LYS A 250 -4.97 17.25 -7.76
CA LYS A 250 -4.05 18.29 -7.25
C LYS A 250 -2.88 17.73 -6.44
N GLY A 251 -2.79 16.40 -6.31
CA GLY A 251 -1.73 15.75 -5.56
C GLY A 251 -2.19 15.21 -4.21
N MET A 252 -1.22 14.97 -3.33
CA MET A 252 -1.46 14.42 -2.00
C MET A 252 -1.56 15.55 -0.97
N THR A 253 -2.27 15.30 0.14
CA THR A 253 -2.17 16.12 1.35
C THR A 253 -0.78 15.99 1.99
N GLY A 254 -0.47 16.80 3.01
CA GLY A 254 0.82 16.76 3.70
C GLY A 254 1.08 15.38 4.33
N HIS A 255 2.24 14.79 4.02
CA HIS A 255 2.58 13.44 4.50
C HIS A 255 3.07 13.42 5.96
N MET A 256 3.87 14.42 6.35
CA MET A 256 4.51 14.45 7.67
C MET A 256 3.77 15.36 8.66
N PHE A 257 3.36 16.53 8.22
CA PHE A 257 2.87 17.61 9.07
C PHE A 257 1.49 18.08 8.64
N GLY A 258 0.51 17.99 9.53
CA GLY A 258 -0.88 18.37 9.29
C GLY A 258 -1.05 19.85 8.90
N PHE A 259 -0.20 20.73 9.41
CA PHE A 259 -0.24 22.16 9.03
C PHE A 259 -0.04 22.38 7.52
N ALA A 260 0.68 21.47 6.83
CA ALA A 260 0.88 21.57 5.38
C ALA A 260 -0.42 21.32 4.59
N SER A 261 -1.38 20.63 5.18
CA SER A 261 -2.71 20.37 4.60
C SER A 261 -3.72 21.51 4.85
N LEU A 262 -3.50 22.38 5.85
CA LEU A 262 -4.43 23.45 6.22
C LEU A 262 -4.82 24.39 5.08
N PRO A 263 -3.90 24.82 4.17
CA PRO A 263 -4.28 25.69 3.06
C PRO A 263 -5.34 25.07 2.15
N VAL A 264 -5.36 23.72 2.07
CA VAL A 264 -6.32 22.97 1.26
C VAL A 264 -7.62 22.73 2.00
N THR A 265 -7.56 22.32 3.26
CA THR A 265 -8.76 22.00 4.05
C THR A 265 -9.55 23.26 4.41
N MET A 266 -8.87 24.35 4.79
CA MET A 266 -9.50 25.60 5.20
C MET A 266 -10.16 26.37 4.04
N LYS A 267 -9.74 26.17 2.79
CA LYS A 267 -10.38 26.84 1.64
C LYS A 267 -11.70 26.19 1.23
N ALA A 268 -11.93 24.92 1.59
CA ALA A 268 -13.12 24.19 1.20
C ALA A 268 -14.36 24.75 1.89
N ASP A 269 -15.41 25.08 1.13
CA ASP A 269 -16.75 25.37 1.64
C ASP A 269 -17.66 24.13 1.60
N ALA A 270 -17.32 23.13 0.77
CA ALA A 270 -17.86 21.78 0.81
C ALA A 270 -16.70 20.77 0.69
N ALA A 271 -16.44 20.00 1.74
CA ALA A 271 -15.44 18.94 1.77
C ALA A 271 -16.12 17.58 1.68
N LEU A 272 -15.73 16.76 0.69
CA LEU A 272 -16.19 15.38 0.54
C LEU A 272 -15.04 14.43 0.81
N ILE A 273 -15.11 13.66 1.91
CA ILE A 273 -14.09 12.70 2.34
C ILE A 273 -14.56 11.31 1.89
N LEU A 274 -13.73 10.59 1.15
CA LEU A 274 -14.07 9.32 0.51
C LEU A 274 -13.01 8.26 0.79
N GLY A 275 -13.36 7.26 1.59
CA GLY A 275 -12.52 6.08 1.82
C GLY A 275 -11.17 6.37 2.50
N THR A 276 -11.13 7.35 3.36
CA THR A 276 -9.98 7.75 4.18
C THR A 276 -10.44 8.58 5.36
N TYR A 277 -9.52 9.00 6.22
CA TYR A 277 -9.79 9.93 7.32
C TYR A 277 -8.90 11.17 7.27
N MET A 278 -9.27 12.19 7.97
CA MET A 278 -8.53 13.46 8.05
C MET A 278 -7.88 13.56 9.43
N LEU A 279 -6.69 13.99 9.60
CA LEU A 279 -5.54 14.06 8.71
C LEU A 279 -4.64 12.88 9.05
N PRO A 280 -4.18 12.08 8.09
CA PRO A 280 -3.41 10.86 8.37
C PRO A 280 -1.89 11.08 8.50
N GLU A 281 -1.44 12.30 8.63
CA GLU A 281 -0.04 12.67 8.75
C GLU A 281 0.60 12.10 10.03
N VAL A 282 1.93 12.03 10.07
CA VAL A 282 2.68 11.58 11.26
C VAL A 282 2.49 12.54 12.43
N PHE A 283 2.43 13.84 12.15
CA PHE A 283 2.14 14.90 13.11
C PHE A 283 0.86 15.65 12.67
N PRO A 284 -0.33 15.08 12.97
CA PRO A 284 -1.60 15.65 12.53
C PRO A 284 -1.88 16.97 13.23
N GLU A 285 -2.65 17.83 12.56
CA GLU A 285 -3.15 19.05 13.17
C GLU A 285 -4.20 18.72 14.23
N THR A 286 -4.10 19.32 15.41
CA THR A 286 -4.99 19.06 16.55
C THR A 286 -6.13 20.08 16.65
N GLY A 287 -6.06 21.21 15.91
CA GLY A 287 -7.08 22.24 15.84
C GLY A 287 -8.17 21.97 14.82
N GLU A 288 -9.01 22.98 14.57
CA GLU A 288 -9.99 22.92 13.49
C GLU A 288 -9.29 23.01 12.13
N ILE A 289 -9.57 22.06 11.28
CA ILE A 289 -8.95 21.98 9.94
C ILE A 289 -9.86 22.46 8.83
N PHE A 290 -11.15 22.59 9.08
CA PHE A 290 -12.13 23.09 8.12
C PHE A 290 -12.66 24.45 8.55
N ASN A 291 -12.98 25.31 7.59
CA ASN A 291 -13.68 26.55 7.86
C ASN A 291 -15.00 26.26 8.60
N ALA A 292 -15.38 27.12 9.58
CA ALA A 292 -16.57 26.92 10.40
C ALA A 292 -17.87 26.82 9.57
N SER A 293 -17.93 27.49 8.42
CA SER A 293 -19.09 27.45 7.50
C SER A 293 -19.06 26.30 6.50
N ALA A 294 -17.95 25.55 6.41
CA ALA A 294 -17.81 24.46 5.46
C ALA A 294 -18.78 23.31 5.78
N LYS A 295 -19.37 22.70 4.75
CA LYS A 295 -20.11 21.45 4.84
C LYS A 295 -19.16 20.29 4.65
N VAL A 296 -19.00 19.45 5.68
CA VAL A 296 -18.08 18.30 5.66
C VAL A 296 -18.89 17.02 5.60
N MET A 297 -18.70 16.25 4.54
CA MET A 297 -19.38 14.99 4.26
C MET A 297 -18.37 13.86 4.18
N HIS A 298 -18.65 12.71 4.79
CA HIS A 298 -17.73 11.59 4.87
C HIS A 298 -18.43 10.27 4.50
N ILE A 299 -17.92 9.58 3.50
CA ILE A 299 -18.44 8.29 3.02
C ILE A 299 -17.31 7.25 3.07
N ASP A 300 -17.52 6.17 3.79
CA ASP A 300 -16.59 5.04 3.88
C ASP A 300 -17.36 3.74 4.16
N LEU A 301 -16.75 2.59 3.91
CA LEU A 301 -17.17 1.27 4.42
C LEU A 301 -16.57 0.98 5.80
N ASN A 302 -15.59 1.76 6.23
CA ASN A 302 -14.92 1.64 7.51
C ASN A 302 -15.52 2.60 8.54
N ASP A 303 -16.46 2.11 9.31
CA ASP A 303 -17.15 2.90 10.35
C ASP A 303 -16.19 3.53 11.36
N TYR A 304 -15.02 2.92 11.60
CA TYR A 304 -14.00 3.45 12.52
C TYR A 304 -13.32 4.71 12.00
N GLU A 305 -13.16 4.85 10.68
CA GLU A 305 -12.51 6.01 10.07
C GLU A 305 -13.46 7.22 9.92
N ILE A 306 -14.78 6.96 9.85
CA ILE A 306 -15.78 8.01 9.66
C ILE A 306 -15.82 8.93 10.87
N ALA A 307 -15.64 10.25 10.64
CA ALA A 307 -15.66 11.31 11.68
C ALA A 307 -14.68 11.06 12.85
N LYS A 308 -13.60 10.36 12.62
CA LYS A 308 -12.67 9.87 13.65
C LYS A 308 -11.95 11.00 14.40
N ASN A 309 -11.47 12.01 13.69
CA ASN A 309 -10.60 13.04 14.26
C ASN A 309 -11.22 14.45 14.25
N HIS A 310 -12.05 14.76 13.26
CA HIS A 310 -12.57 16.12 13.02
C HIS A 310 -14.08 16.10 12.83
N ARG A 311 -14.71 17.26 12.95
CA ARG A 311 -16.16 17.36 12.74
C ARG A 311 -16.57 16.97 11.33
N VAL A 312 -17.71 16.32 11.22
CA VAL A 312 -18.38 15.93 9.99
C VAL A 312 -19.87 16.28 10.13
N ASP A 313 -20.46 16.90 9.13
CA ASP A 313 -21.90 17.23 9.11
C ASP A 313 -22.73 16.03 8.65
N THR A 314 -22.24 15.28 7.66
CA THR A 314 -22.94 14.10 7.10
C THR A 314 -21.98 12.91 7.07
N ALA A 315 -22.18 11.94 7.96
CA ALA A 315 -21.37 10.73 8.13
C ALA A 315 -22.12 9.51 7.60
N VAL A 316 -21.52 8.75 6.68
CA VAL A 316 -22.22 7.70 5.94
C VAL A 316 -21.39 6.45 5.79
N SER A 317 -21.86 5.32 6.34
CA SER A 317 -21.32 3.99 6.05
C SER A 317 -22.02 3.42 4.81
N ALA A 318 -21.35 3.49 3.66
CA ALA A 318 -21.91 3.06 2.38
C ALA A 318 -20.83 2.79 1.32
N ASP A 319 -21.21 2.04 0.30
CA ASP A 319 -20.40 1.87 -0.92
C ASP A 319 -20.22 3.22 -1.63
N ILE A 320 -18.98 3.63 -1.79
CA ILE A 320 -18.61 4.93 -2.35
C ILE A 320 -19.08 5.03 -3.80
N GLY A 321 -18.76 4.03 -4.63
CA GLY A 321 -19.06 4.05 -6.08
C GLY A 321 -20.56 4.11 -6.36
N LEU A 322 -21.36 3.30 -5.67
CA LEU A 322 -22.81 3.30 -5.81
C LEU A 322 -23.44 4.59 -5.30
N THR A 323 -22.91 5.15 -4.19
CA THR A 323 -23.39 6.42 -3.63
C THR A 323 -23.07 7.58 -4.57
N LEU A 324 -21.84 7.69 -5.07
CA LEU A 324 -21.45 8.76 -5.99
C LEU A 324 -22.22 8.71 -7.31
N LYS A 325 -22.51 7.52 -7.85
CA LYS A 325 -23.38 7.39 -9.04
C LYS A 325 -24.76 8.00 -8.81
N LYS A 326 -25.38 7.76 -7.65
CA LYS A 326 -26.66 8.39 -7.29
C LYS A 326 -26.52 9.91 -7.14
N VAL A 327 -25.49 10.40 -6.42
CA VAL A 327 -25.24 11.83 -6.24
C VAL A 327 -25.03 12.52 -7.58
N THR A 328 -24.20 11.94 -8.45
CA THR A 328 -23.94 12.45 -9.82
C THR A 328 -25.23 12.54 -10.65
N ALA A 329 -26.08 11.50 -10.60
CA ALA A 329 -27.35 11.51 -11.31
C ALA A 329 -28.30 12.61 -10.80
N LEU A 330 -28.37 12.82 -9.48
CA LEU A 330 -29.16 13.89 -8.85
C LEU A 330 -28.68 15.27 -9.29
N ILE A 331 -27.35 15.51 -9.30
CA ILE A 331 -26.77 16.77 -9.75
C ILE A 331 -27.08 17.01 -11.23
N LYS A 332 -26.86 16.02 -12.10
CA LYS A 332 -27.18 16.12 -13.55
C LYS A 332 -28.65 16.43 -13.81
N GLY A 333 -29.55 15.84 -13.00
CA GLY A 333 -31.01 16.04 -13.15
C GLY A 333 -31.51 17.36 -12.63
N ASN A 334 -30.94 17.89 -11.55
CA ASN A 334 -31.49 19.02 -10.80
C ASN A 334 -30.72 20.33 -10.96
N ALA A 335 -29.46 20.31 -11.46
CA ALA A 335 -28.65 21.50 -11.65
C ALA A 335 -29.30 22.48 -12.64
N SER A 336 -29.42 23.74 -12.24
CA SER A 336 -29.87 24.83 -13.10
C SER A 336 -28.84 25.15 -14.20
N GLU A 337 -29.24 25.91 -15.20
CA GLU A 337 -28.29 26.37 -16.23
C GLU A 337 -27.18 27.25 -15.64
N ALA A 338 -27.49 28.04 -14.62
CA ALA A 338 -26.51 28.82 -13.89
C ALA A 338 -25.48 27.94 -13.16
N ASP A 339 -25.94 26.86 -12.52
CA ASP A 339 -25.05 25.89 -11.87
C ASP A 339 -24.12 25.19 -12.87
N ARG A 340 -24.68 24.72 -14.00
CA ARG A 340 -23.90 24.08 -15.06
C ARG A 340 -22.83 25.01 -15.65
N LYS A 341 -23.16 26.29 -15.80
CA LYS A 341 -22.19 27.31 -16.25
C LYS A 341 -21.07 27.50 -15.23
N ARG A 342 -21.42 27.58 -13.92
CA ARG A 342 -20.45 27.70 -12.83
C ARG A 342 -19.53 26.47 -12.76
N PHE A 343 -20.09 25.26 -12.87
CA PHE A 343 -19.32 24.01 -12.88
C PHE A 343 -18.31 23.97 -14.03
N ARG A 344 -18.77 24.30 -15.25
CA ARG A 344 -17.91 24.35 -16.43
C ARG A 344 -16.76 25.36 -16.26
N SER A 345 -17.08 26.56 -15.79
CA SER A 345 -16.06 27.61 -15.55
C SER A 345 -14.99 27.17 -14.55
N ARG A 346 -15.40 26.48 -13.46
CA ARG A 346 -14.44 25.92 -12.50
C ARG A 346 -13.55 24.85 -13.13
N PHE A 347 -14.16 23.89 -13.85
CA PHE A 347 -13.39 22.84 -14.52
C PHE A 347 -12.40 23.42 -15.55
N GLU A 348 -12.82 24.38 -16.36
CA GLU A 348 -11.95 25.08 -17.31
C GLU A 348 -10.79 25.80 -16.60
N THR A 349 -11.05 26.41 -15.45
CA THR A 349 -9.99 27.00 -14.61
C THR A 349 -8.98 25.95 -14.17
N LEU A 350 -9.45 24.80 -13.67
CA LEU A 350 -8.58 23.70 -13.27
C LEU A 350 -7.77 23.16 -14.45
N ALA A 351 -8.40 22.99 -15.63
CA ALA A 351 -7.73 22.51 -16.82
C ALA A 351 -6.60 23.47 -17.30
N ASN A 352 -6.80 24.76 -17.16
CA ASN A 352 -5.79 25.77 -17.50
C ASN A 352 -4.63 25.84 -16.51
N THR A 353 -4.76 25.24 -15.33
CA THR A 353 -3.67 25.18 -14.32
C THR A 353 -2.77 23.96 -14.47
N VAL A 354 -3.14 22.98 -15.30
CA VAL A 354 -2.31 21.80 -15.55
C VAL A 354 -1.04 22.24 -16.29
N LYS A 355 0.11 21.98 -15.69
CA LYS A 355 1.41 22.28 -16.27
C LYS A 355 2.18 20.99 -16.52
N SER A 356 2.93 20.94 -17.61
CA SER A 356 3.95 19.90 -17.78
C SER A 356 5.00 20.02 -16.67
N PRO A 357 5.61 18.90 -16.24
CA PRO A 357 6.72 18.96 -15.31
C PRO A 357 7.80 19.88 -15.86
N ASP A 358 8.17 20.89 -15.07
CA ASP A 358 9.23 21.87 -15.43
C ASP A 358 10.38 21.69 -14.43
N PHE A 359 11.40 20.96 -14.84
CA PHE A 359 12.62 20.79 -14.08
C PHE A 359 13.75 21.53 -14.81
N PRO A 360 14.63 22.24 -14.07
CA PRO A 360 15.76 22.92 -14.69
C PRO A 360 16.67 21.91 -15.40
N GLU A 361 17.20 22.30 -16.56
CA GLU A 361 18.21 21.50 -17.23
C GLU A 361 19.41 21.30 -16.29
N PRO A 362 19.89 20.07 -16.14
CA PRO A 362 20.97 19.78 -15.21
C PRO A 362 22.29 20.40 -15.71
N GLU A 363 23.07 20.92 -14.78
CA GLU A 363 24.46 21.27 -15.05
C GLU A 363 25.27 20.04 -15.47
N LYS A 364 26.29 20.21 -16.31
CA LYS A 364 27.01 19.11 -16.97
C LYS A 364 27.55 18.05 -15.98
N ASP A 365 28.07 18.49 -14.83
CA ASP A 365 28.72 17.63 -13.83
C ASP A 365 27.89 17.51 -12.52
N ALA A 366 26.61 17.94 -12.55
CA ALA A 366 25.74 17.80 -11.39
C ALA A 366 25.34 16.33 -11.15
N PRO A 367 25.12 15.90 -9.90
CA PRO A 367 24.59 14.58 -9.58
C PRO A 367 23.27 14.30 -10.30
N LEU A 368 22.98 13.03 -10.56
CA LEU A 368 21.72 12.61 -11.16
C LEU A 368 20.54 12.94 -10.23
N LYS A 369 19.41 13.28 -10.86
CA LYS A 369 18.13 13.44 -10.17
C LYS A 369 17.13 12.39 -10.65
N MET A 370 16.18 12.04 -9.80
CA MET A 370 15.19 11.00 -10.11
C MET A 370 14.37 11.35 -11.36
N HIS A 371 14.04 12.62 -11.57
CA HIS A 371 13.25 13.04 -12.75
C HIS A 371 13.96 12.76 -14.08
N GLU A 372 15.29 12.77 -14.14
CA GLU A 372 16.06 12.46 -15.34
C GLU A 372 15.90 10.96 -15.70
N PHE A 373 15.99 10.08 -14.69
CA PHE A 373 15.73 8.65 -14.86
C PHE A 373 14.27 8.39 -15.24
N ALA A 374 13.32 9.01 -14.52
CA ALA A 374 11.89 8.84 -14.73
C ALA A 374 11.44 9.28 -16.14
N LYS A 375 12.02 10.36 -16.66
CA LYS A 375 11.77 10.83 -18.02
C LYS A 375 12.12 9.79 -19.07
N VAL A 376 13.31 9.20 -18.98
CA VAL A 376 13.76 8.15 -19.92
C VAL A 376 12.98 6.86 -19.71
N LEU A 377 12.70 6.49 -18.45
CA LEU A 377 11.94 5.29 -18.12
C LEU A 377 10.54 5.34 -18.75
N LYS A 378 9.83 6.47 -18.62
CA LYS A 378 8.50 6.66 -19.22
C LYS A 378 8.45 6.34 -20.71
N GLU A 379 9.50 6.69 -21.46
CA GLU A 379 9.56 6.49 -22.90
C GLU A 379 9.75 5.02 -23.31
N LYS A 380 10.23 4.18 -22.37
CA LYS A 380 10.65 2.80 -22.66
C LYS A 380 9.76 1.72 -22.06
N ILE A 381 9.05 2.02 -20.96
CA ILE A 381 8.21 1.01 -20.29
C ILE A 381 6.89 0.79 -21.03
N PRO A 382 6.36 -0.46 -21.04
CA PRO A 382 5.00 -0.75 -21.51
C PRO A 382 3.96 0.08 -20.76
N ALA A 383 2.87 0.43 -21.45
CA ALA A 383 1.81 1.27 -20.89
C ALA A 383 1.10 0.65 -19.67
N ASP A 384 1.08 -0.69 -19.57
CA ASP A 384 0.48 -1.46 -18.49
C ASP A 384 1.47 -1.86 -17.39
N THR A 385 2.67 -1.24 -17.38
CA THR A 385 3.69 -1.44 -16.33
C THR A 385 3.11 -1.12 -14.97
N VAL A 386 3.38 -1.98 -13.99
CA VAL A 386 2.98 -1.78 -12.60
C VAL A 386 4.17 -1.27 -11.79
N ILE A 387 3.97 -0.18 -11.08
CA ILE A 387 4.95 0.43 -10.19
C ILE A 387 4.60 0.15 -8.73
N PHE A 388 5.56 -0.33 -7.95
CA PHE A 388 5.50 -0.25 -6.49
C PHE A 388 6.49 0.81 -6.02
N ASP A 389 5.97 1.89 -5.46
CA ASP A 389 6.74 3.07 -5.10
C ASP A 389 7.02 3.14 -3.58
N GLU A 390 8.26 2.91 -3.22
CA GLU A 390 8.87 3.22 -1.93
C GLU A 390 10.10 4.15 -2.12
N ALA A 391 10.10 4.96 -3.16
CA ALA A 391 11.18 5.91 -3.42
C ALA A 391 11.19 7.10 -2.45
N LEU A 392 10.14 7.26 -1.64
CA LEU A 392 9.98 8.28 -0.59
C LEU A 392 10.27 9.69 -1.11
N THR A 393 11.44 10.26 -0.75
CA THR A 393 11.83 11.61 -1.18
C THR A 393 12.02 11.76 -2.69
N SER A 394 12.17 10.66 -3.43
CA SER A 394 12.27 10.64 -4.89
C SER A 394 10.92 10.39 -5.59
N SER A 395 9.87 9.98 -4.86
CA SER A 395 8.53 9.70 -5.42
C SER A 395 7.91 10.88 -6.18
N PRO A 396 7.99 12.15 -5.72
CA PRO A 396 7.43 13.27 -6.45
C PRO A 396 8.04 13.46 -7.85
N GLU A 397 9.36 13.26 -8.00
CA GLU A 397 10.05 13.34 -9.28
C GLU A 397 9.72 12.14 -10.18
N LEU A 398 9.53 10.96 -9.61
CA LEU A 398 9.10 9.74 -10.32
C LEU A 398 7.71 9.94 -10.92
N THR A 399 6.73 10.33 -10.08
CA THR A 399 5.32 10.48 -10.47
C THR A 399 5.06 11.71 -11.35
N ALA A 400 5.96 12.66 -11.39
CA ALA A 400 5.90 13.78 -12.33
C ALA A 400 5.95 13.32 -13.80
N PHE A 401 6.66 12.24 -14.09
CA PHE A 401 6.76 11.67 -15.43
C PHE A 401 5.94 10.40 -15.61
N ILE A 402 5.95 9.50 -14.62
CA ILE A 402 5.16 8.28 -14.62
C ILE A 402 3.87 8.56 -13.82
N VAL A 403 2.97 9.32 -14.43
CA VAL A 403 1.71 9.74 -13.80
C VAL A 403 0.78 8.54 -13.68
N PRO A 404 0.38 8.14 -12.46
CA PRO A 404 -0.57 7.05 -12.26
C PRO A 404 -1.92 7.36 -12.92
N LYS A 405 -2.43 6.41 -13.74
CA LYS A 405 -3.64 6.65 -14.52
C LYS A 405 -4.63 5.50 -14.41
N ASP A 406 -4.15 4.27 -14.56
CA ASP A 406 -5.00 3.10 -14.66
C ASP A 406 -5.01 2.32 -13.35
N ARG A 407 -6.18 1.81 -12.98
CA ARG A 407 -6.37 1.02 -11.75
C ARG A 407 -5.41 -0.18 -11.71
N GLY A 408 -4.78 -0.40 -10.54
CA GLY A 408 -3.91 -1.55 -10.31
C GLY A 408 -2.53 -1.45 -11.00
N THR A 409 -2.15 -0.27 -11.48
CA THR A 409 -0.81 -0.03 -12.06
C THR A 409 0.15 0.73 -11.14
N TYR A 410 -0.34 1.26 -10.02
CA TYR A 410 0.48 2.02 -9.10
C TYR A 410 0.13 1.70 -7.64
N PHE A 411 1.14 1.35 -6.86
CA PHE A 411 1.05 1.04 -5.44
C PHE A 411 2.13 1.78 -4.68
N GLN A 412 1.82 2.20 -3.45
CA GLN A 412 2.76 2.84 -2.53
C GLN A 412 2.82 2.11 -1.20
N THR A 413 3.88 2.41 -0.42
CA THR A 413 3.97 1.97 0.96
C THR A 413 2.81 2.51 1.81
N ARG A 414 2.42 1.74 2.82
CA ARG A 414 1.41 2.11 3.83
C ARG A 414 2.00 1.89 5.22
N GLY A 415 1.49 2.56 6.24
CA GLY A 415 1.88 2.30 7.61
C GLY A 415 3.32 2.61 8.00
N GLY A 416 4.16 3.14 7.10
CA GLY A 416 5.52 3.58 7.39
C GLY A 416 6.54 2.47 7.65
N SER A 417 6.23 1.19 7.40
CA SER A 417 7.20 0.11 7.49
C SER A 417 8.10 0.10 6.26
N LEU A 418 9.40 0.29 6.45
CA LEU A 418 10.37 0.32 5.36
C LEU A 418 10.69 -1.08 4.81
N GLY A 419 11.14 -1.11 3.54
CA GLY A 419 11.56 -2.32 2.86
C GLY A 419 10.46 -3.05 2.12
N VAL A 420 9.29 -2.45 1.94
CA VAL A 420 8.16 -3.08 1.23
C VAL A 420 8.30 -3.07 -0.29
N GLY A 421 9.09 -2.14 -0.86
CA GLY A 421 9.18 -1.91 -2.31
C GLY A 421 9.55 -3.14 -3.11
N PHE A 422 10.59 -3.87 -2.69
CA PHE A 422 11.05 -5.07 -3.39
C PHE A 422 10.15 -6.30 -3.16
N PRO A 423 9.83 -6.69 -1.92
CA PRO A 423 8.88 -7.78 -1.69
C PRO A 423 7.50 -7.50 -2.29
N GLY A 424 6.98 -6.27 -2.17
CA GLY A 424 5.71 -5.88 -2.76
C GLY A 424 5.69 -6.05 -4.28
N ALA A 425 6.77 -5.64 -4.97
CA ALA A 425 6.91 -5.86 -6.40
C ALA A 425 6.97 -7.36 -6.76
N ILE A 426 7.62 -8.20 -5.93
CA ILE A 426 7.62 -9.67 -6.11
C ILE A 426 6.19 -10.22 -6.03
N GLY A 427 5.42 -9.81 -5.02
CA GLY A 427 4.04 -10.22 -4.86
C GLY A 427 3.15 -9.80 -6.04
N ILE A 428 3.28 -8.55 -6.50
CA ILE A 428 2.54 -8.04 -7.66
C ILE A 428 2.95 -8.78 -8.94
N LYS A 429 4.26 -9.04 -9.14
CA LYS A 429 4.73 -9.81 -10.32
C LYS A 429 4.23 -11.25 -10.28
N THR A 430 4.12 -11.85 -9.10
CA THR A 430 3.52 -13.19 -8.93
C THR A 430 2.03 -13.18 -9.33
N ALA A 431 1.31 -12.10 -9.05
CA ALA A 431 -0.09 -11.92 -9.44
C ALA A 431 -0.28 -11.59 -10.94
N ASN A 432 0.74 -10.97 -11.58
CA ASN A 432 0.70 -10.49 -12.97
C ASN A 432 1.97 -10.94 -13.71
N PRO A 433 2.12 -12.24 -13.97
CA PRO A 433 3.37 -12.78 -14.55
C PRO A 433 3.69 -12.22 -15.93
N GLU A 434 2.68 -11.75 -16.68
CA GLU A 434 2.82 -11.17 -18.02
C GLU A 434 3.24 -9.70 -18.03
N LYS A 435 2.99 -8.95 -16.94
CA LYS A 435 3.27 -7.51 -16.87
C LYS A 435 4.71 -7.21 -16.47
N THR A 436 5.22 -6.08 -16.92
CA THR A 436 6.41 -5.47 -16.32
C THR A 436 6.05 -4.91 -14.95
N VAL A 437 6.77 -5.32 -13.90
CA VAL A 437 6.58 -4.82 -12.54
C VAL A 437 7.90 -4.27 -12.04
N ILE A 438 7.91 -3.00 -11.61
CA ILE A 438 9.10 -2.32 -11.12
C ILE A 438 8.86 -1.87 -9.68
N GLY A 439 9.71 -2.36 -8.75
CA GLY A 439 9.76 -1.90 -7.37
C GLY A 439 10.85 -0.87 -7.17
N PHE A 440 10.48 0.31 -6.69
CA PHE A 440 11.40 1.35 -6.26
C PHE A 440 11.54 1.30 -4.75
N SER A 441 12.76 1.51 -4.25
CA SER A 441 13.00 1.68 -2.81
C SER A 441 14.20 2.60 -2.60
N GLY A 442 14.20 3.36 -1.50
CA GLY A 442 15.39 4.08 -1.07
C GLY A 442 16.49 3.10 -0.62
N ASP A 443 17.72 3.56 -0.66
CA ASP A 443 18.90 2.78 -0.25
C ASP A 443 18.78 2.22 1.19
N GLY A 444 18.45 3.07 2.16
CA GLY A 444 18.20 2.64 3.53
C GLY A 444 16.96 1.75 3.68
N GLY A 445 15.90 2.02 2.88
CA GLY A 445 14.65 1.24 2.91
C GLY A 445 14.86 -0.19 2.43
N CYS A 446 15.45 -0.39 1.26
CA CYS A 446 15.62 -1.72 0.67
C CYS A 446 16.52 -2.65 1.53
N LEU A 447 17.43 -2.10 2.35
CA LEU A 447 18.30 -2.89 3.24
C LEU A 447 17.54 -3.65 4.33
N TYR A 448 16.30 -3.25 4.66
CA TYR A 448 15.46 -4.00 5.62
C TYR A 448 15.07 -5.38 5.08
N THR A 449 14.99 -5.52 3.74
CA THR A 449 14.46 -6.72 3.07
C THR A 449 15.24 -7.09 1.82
N ILE A 450 16.51 -6.68 1.70
CA ILE A 450 17.33 -6.85 0.49
C ILE A 450 17.46 -8.31 0.05
N GLN A 451 17.36 -9.27 0.98
CA GLN A 451 17.34 -10.70 0.69
C GLN A 451 16.08 -11.15 -0.08
N ALA A 452 15.09 -10.29 -0.28
CA ALA A 452 13.99 -10.53 -1.21
C ALA A 452 14.48 -10.79 -2.66
N LEU A 453 15.64 -10.24 -3.02
CA LEU A 453 16.29 -10.49 -4.31
C LEU A 453 16.56 -11.99 -4.52
N TRP A 454 16.98 -12.70 -3.46
CA TRP A 454 17.13 -14.15 -3.52
C TRP A 454 15.80 -14.86 -3.81
N THR A 455 14.72 -14.44 -3.16
CA THR A 455 13.38 -15.00 -3.40
C THR A 455 12.96 -14.82 -4.86
N ALA A 456 13.19 -13.64 -5.43
CA ALA A 456 12.90 -13.37 -6.85
C ALA A 456 13.72 -14.28 -7.78
N ALA A 457 15.02 -14.43 -7.52
CA ALA A 457 15.90 -15.31 -8.32
C ALA A 457 15.51 -16.78 -8.18
N HIS A 458 15.31 -17.27 -6.94
CA HIS A 458 14.98 -18.66 -6.63
C HIS A 458 13.68 -19.12 -7.30
N HIS A 459 12.66 -18.28 -7.29
CA HIS A 459 11.36 -18.60 -7.89
C HIS A 459 11.22 -18.11 -9.34
N SER A 460 12.27 -17.55 -9.94
CA SER A 460 12.26 -17.00 -11.29
C SER A 460 11.15 -15.94 -11.49
N ILE A 461 10.90 -15.11 -10.46
CA ILE A 461 9.93 -14.02 -10.49
C ILE A 461 10.61 -12.80 -11.07
N GLY A 462 10.34 -12.48 -12.34
CA GLY A 462 11.02 -11.44 -13.14
C GLY A 462 10.65 -10.00 -12.77
N ALA A 463 10.50 -9.68 -11.49
CA ALA A 463 10.32 -8.31 -11.00
C ALA A 463 11.60 -7.50 -11.23
N LYS A 464 11.44 -6.20 -11.49
CA LYS A 464 12.53 -5.23 -11.68
C LYS A 464 12.66 -4.39 -10.43
N PHE A 465 13.88 -4.03 -10.08
CA PHE A 465 14.18 -3.31 -8.84
C PHE A 465 15.04 -2.08 -9.13
N VAL A 466 14.70 -0.95 -8.53
CA VAL A 466 15.47 0.28 -8.60
C VAL A 466 15.75 0.77 -7.19
N VAL A 467 17.03 0.83 -6.82
CA VAL A 467 17.47 1.47 -5.59
C VAL A 467 17.69 2.95 -5.86
N CYS A 468 16.93 3.82 -5.20
CA CYS A 468 17.14 5.27 -5.21
C CYS A 468 18.26 5.58 -4.19
N ASN A 469 19.51 5.47 -4.64
CA ASN A 469 20.69 5.50 -3.78
C ASN A 469 21.21 6.92 -3.61
N ASN A 470 20.91 7.53 -2.47
CA ASN A 470 21.43 8.84 -2.07
C ASN A 470 22.39 8.75 -0.86
N MET A 471 22.75 7.54 -0.44
CA MET A 471 23.64 7.22 0.68
C MET A 471 23.23 7.88 2.02
N SER A 472 21.90 8.09 2.21
CA SER A 472 21.45 8.86 3.36
C SER A 472 19.96 8.60 3.67
N TYR A 473 19.61 8.66 4.95
CA TYR A 473 18.22 8.82 5.39
C TYR A 473 17.71 10.25 5.13
N LYS A 474 17.59 10.62 3.83
CA LYS A 474 17.26 11.96 3.38
C LYS A 474 15.95 12.49 3.97
N LEU A 475 14.93 11.65 4.14
CA LEU A 475 13.67 12.03 4.77
C LEU A 475 13.87 12.51 6.22
N LEU A 476 14.77 11.84 6.98
CA LEU A 476 15.08 12.26 8.35
C LEU A 476 15.80 13.60 8.39
N LYS A 477 16.68 13.88 7.40
CA LYS A 477 17.32 15.20 7.27
C LYS A 477 16.29 16.30 7.00
N LEU A 478 15.30 16.04 6.16
CA LEU A 478 14.20 16.99 5.92
C LEU A 478 13.37 17.24 7.18
N ASN A 479 13.04 16.19 7.93
CA ASN A 479 12.25 16.28 9.14
C ASN A 479 12.98 17.03 10.27
N ILE A 480 14.24 16.73 10.50
CA ILE A 480 15.01 17.43 11.53
C ILE A 480 15.26 18.90 11.17
N SER A 481 15.41 19.21 9.88
CA SER A 481 15.50 20.59 9.42
C SER A 481 14.21 21.37 9.70
N GLN A 482 13.04 20.73 9.62
CA GLN A 482 11.77 21.33 10.03
C GLN A 482 11.73 21.55 11.55
N TYR A 483 12.13 20.53 12.33
CA TYR A 483 12.23 20.65 13.79
C TYR A 483 13.16 21.80 14.24
N TRP A 484 14.33 21.95 13.61
CA TRP A 484 15.23 23.07 13.91
C TRP A 484 14.57 24.43 13.65
N ARG A 485 13.85 24.58 12.55
CA ARG A 485 13.09 25.81 12.25
C ARG A 485 12.03 26.11 13.32
N GLU A 486 11.26 25.10 13.71
CA GLU A 486 10.21 25.23 14.73
C GLU A 486 10.75 25.60 16.11
N GLN A 487 11.94 25.09 16.44
CA GLN A 487 12.62 25.37 17.71
C GLN A 487 13.57 26.59 17.66
N ALA A 488 13.64 27.28 16.52
CA ALA A 488 14.57 28.41 16.29
C ALA A 488 16.03 28.09 16.69
N MET A 489 16.50 26.89 16.30
CA MET A 489 17.86 26.41 16.60
C MET A 489 18.88 27.00 15.61
N GLU A 490 20.04 27.47 16.12
CA GLU A 490 21.08 28.10 15.30
C GLU A 490 22.13 27.12 14.74
N ASN A 491 22.37 25.98 15.39
CA ASN A 491 23.37 25.01 15.01
C ASN A 491 22.74 23.80 14.30
N GLU A 492 22.63 23.87 12.98
CA GLU A 492 22.03 22.84 12.13
C GLU A 492 23.09 21.84 11.65
N ILE A 493 23.49 20.91 12.53
CA ILE A 493 24.42 19.83 12.20
C ILE A 493 23.65 18.51 12.16
N PHE A 494 23.66 17.83 11.01
CA PHE A 494 22.99 16.53 10.88
C PHE A 494 23.69 15.46 11.73
N PRO A 495 22.91 14.64 12.47
CA PRO A 495 23.45 13.47 13.15
C PRO A 495 24.12 12.50 12.18
N GLU A 496 25.27 11.94 12.59
CA GLU A 496 26.02 10.96 11.79
C GLU A 496 25.16 9.73 11.43
N CYS A 497 24.23 9.33 12.32
CA CYS A 497 23.31 8.21 12.09
C CYS A 497 22.33 8.42 10.93
N PHE A 498 22.30 9.59 10.30
CA PHE A 498 21.51 9.82 9.08
C PHE A 498 22.30 9.52 7.79
N SER A 499 23.58 9.22 7.89
CA SER A 499 24.44 8.85 6.78
C SER A 499 24.66 7.35 6.72
N ILE A 500 24.64 6.78 5.50
CA ILE A 500 24.94 5.36 5.22
C ILE A 500 26.00 5.25 4.11
N ASP A 501 26.87 6.25 4.03
CA ASP A 501 27.93 6.39 3.02
C ASP A 501 29.28 5.79 3.43
N SER A 502 29.46 5.45 4.70
CA SER A 502 30.74 4.93 5.21
C SER A 502 30.56 3.70 6.11
N PRO A 503 30.83 2.47 5.61
CA PRO A 503 31.15 2.17 4.22
C PRO A 503 29.93 2.31 3.29
N ALA A 504 30.14 2.76 2.07
CA ALA A 504 29.10 2.78 1.05
C ALA A 504 28.65 1.36 0.69
N VAL A 505 27.34 1.16 0.54
CA VAL A 505 26.77 -0.15 0.20
C VAL A 505 26.94 -0.43 -1.30
N ASP A 506 27.48 -1.58 -1.65
CA ASP A 506 27.55 -2.06 -3.03
C ASP A 506 26.33 -2.93 -3.37
N PHE A 507 25.23 -2.29 -3.78
CA PHE A 507 24.00 -2.98 -4.13
C PHE A 507 24.14 -3.91 -5.34
N VAL A 508 25.05 -3.60 -6.28
CA VAL A 508 25.32 -4.45 -7.44
C VAL A 508 25.94 -5.77 -7.00
N SER A 509 26.94 -5.75 -6.13
CA SER A 509 27.55 -6.96 -5.59
C SER A 509 26.59 -7.77 -4.74
N ILE A 510 25.74 -7.12 -3.93
CA ILE A 510 24.70 -7.77 -3.13
C ILE A 510 23.69 -8.47 -4.07
N ALA A 511 23.18 -7.80 -5.08
CA ALA A 511 22.22 -8.37 -6.03
C ALA A 511 22.79 -9.58 -6.74
N ARG A 512 24.02 -9.51 -7.24
CA ARG A 512 24.72 -10.63 -7.89
C ARG A 512 24.94 -11.79 -6.94
N GLY A 513 25.27 -11.51 -5.67
CA GLY A 513 25.37 -12.53 -4.62
C GLY A 513 24.07 -13.28 -4.36
N PHE A 514 22.93 -12.66 -4.62
CA PHE A 514 21.59 -13.29 -4.56
C PHE A 514 21.12 -13.86 -5.91
N GLY A 515 21.95 -13.83 -6.96
CA GLY A 515 21.60 -14.39 -8.28
C GLY A 515 20.78 -13.46 -9.15
N VAL A 516 20.78 -12.15 -8.88
CA VAL A 516 20.09 -11.12 -9.65
C VAL A 516 21.12 -10.29 -10.43
N ASP A 517 20.93 -10.19 -11.76
CA ASP A 517 21.74 -9.30 -12.58
C ASP A 517 21.52 -7.84 -12.19
N ALA A 518 22.59 -7.04 -12.18
CA ALA A 518 22.52 -5.68 -11.72
C ALA A 518 23.52 -4.75 -12.42
N LEU A 519 23.11 -3.47 -12.55
CA LEU A 519 23.94 -2.37 -13.03
C LEU A 519 23.84 -1.18 -12.07
N ARG A 520 24.95 -0.42 -11.97
CA ARG A 520 24.96 0.89 -11.31
C ARG A 520 24.86 1.98 -12.37
N VAL A 521 24.06 3.02 -12.11
CA VAL A 521 23.89 4.20 -12.94
C VAL A 521 24.31 5.43 -12.14
N GLU A 522 25.40 6.03 -12.55
CA GLU A 522 25.98 7.25 -11.95
C GLU A 522 25.99 8.43 -12.93
N ARG A 523 25.87 8.16 -14.22
CA ARG A 523 25.95 9.17 -15.29
C ARG A 523 24.69 9.14 -16.16
N ARG A 524 24.33 10.31 -16.68
CA ARG A 524 23.12 10.51 -17.51
C ARG A 524 23.11 9.65 -18.76
N GLU A 525 24.27 9.53 -19.41
CA GLU A 525 24.44 8.73 -20.63
C GLU A 525 24.19 7.24 -20.43
N ASP A 526 24.32 6.74 -19.19
CA ASP A 526 24.14 5.31 -18.87
C ASP A 526 22.68 4.94 -18.59
N ILE A 527 21.79 5.92 -18.33
CA ILE A 527 20.38 5.69 -17.96
C ILE A 527 19.67 4.86 -19.01
N SER A 528 19.75 5.27 -20.27
CA SER A 528 19.04 4.62 -21.38
C SER A 528 19.45 3.17 -21.55
N GLY A 529 20.76 2.90 -21.53
CA GLY A 529 21.30 1.54 -21.67
C GLY A 529 20.96 0.62 -20.50
N ALA A 530 20.95 1.14 -19.26
CA ALA A 530 20.59 0.38 -18.08
C ALA A 530 19.10 -0.02 -18.08
N ILE A 531 18.21 0.89 -18.49
CA ILE A 531 16.78 0.60 -18.63
C ILE A 531 16.56 -0.44 -19.74
N ASP A 532 17.23 -0.34 -20.89
CA ASP A 532 17.15 -1.32 -21.97
C ASP A 532 17.60 -2.71 -21.48
N ALA A 533 18.72 -2.79 -20.77
CA ALA A 533 19.20 -4.04 -20.19
C ALA A 533 18.20 -4.65 -19.19
N MET A 534 17.60 -3.82 -18.34
CA MET A 534 16.57 -4.24 -17.37
C MET A 534 15.32 -4.80 -18.06
N LEU A 535 14.86 -4.17 -19.14
CA LEU A 535 13.65 -4.55 -19.86
C LEU A 535 13.87 -5.71 -20.85
N ALA A 536 15.10 -5.98 -21.27
CA ALA A 536 15.44 -7.03 -22.22
C ALA A 536 15.39 -8.46 -21.65
N THR A 537 15.19 -8.61 -20.34
CA THR A 537 15.18 -9.93 -19.67
C THR A 537 13.88 -10.17 -18.91
N ASP A 538 13.40 -11.44 -18.94
CA ASP A 538 12.28 -11.88 -18.11
C ASP A 538 12.71 -12.27 -16.67
N LYS A 539 14.03 -12.23 -16.38
CA LYS A 539 14.58 -12.52 -15.06
C LYS A 539 14.50 -11.28 -14.16
N PRO A 540 14.63 -11.45 -12.83
CA PRO A 540 14.79 -10.31 -11.93
C PRO A 540 16.05 -9.52 -12.29
N PHE A 541 15.98 -8.20 -12.16
CA PHE A 541 17.08 -7.28 -12.49
C PHE A 541 17.07 -6.08 -11.55
N LEU A 542 18.24 -5.59 -11.14
CA LEU A 542 18.39 -4.44 -10.26
C LEU A 542 19.18 -3.32 -10.93
N ILE A 543 18.67 -2.09 -10.80
CA ILE A 543 19.41 -0.86 -11.07
C ILE A 543 19.73 -0.17 -9.75
N ASP A 544 21.01 0.03 -9.45
CA ASP A 544 21.50 0.91 -8.38
C ASP A 544 21.65 2.33 -8.98
N LEU A 545 20.62 3.16 -8.78
CA LEU A 545 20.56 4.52 -9.31
C LEU A 545 21.13 5.50 -8.29
N SER A 546 22.34 6.01 -8.54
CA SER A 546 22.99 7.02 -7.72
C SER A 546 22.32 8.38 -7.94
N VAL A 547 21.60 8.87 -6.94
CA VAL A 547 20.86 10.14 -7.01
C VAL A 547 21.42 11.17 -6.03
N ASP A 548 21.10 12.43 -6.30
CA ASP A 548 21.52 13.59 -5.51
C ASP A 548 21.20 13.45 -4.02
N THR A 549 22.19 13.70 -3.19
CA THR A 549 22.10 13.75 -1.73
C THR A 549 21.61 15.11 -1.21
N ASP A 550 21.54 16.16 -2.07
CA ASP A 550 21.17 17.51 -1.63
C ASP A 550 19.71 17.57 -1.12
N HIS A 551 19.58 17.86 0.17
CA HIS A 551 18.28 18.00 0.83
C HIS A 551 17.70 19.42 0.76
N LYS A 552 18.50 20.45 0.40
CA LYS A 552 18.07 21.85 0.38
C LYS A 552 17.18 22.16 -0.84
N ASN A 553 17.39 21.47 -1.95
CA ASN A 553 16.66 21.69 -3.21
C ASN A 553 15.27 21.03 -3.26
N HIS A 554 14.93 20.10 -2.35
CA HIS A 554 13.61 19.45 -2.33
C HIS A 554 12.46 20.35 -1.87
N GLN A 555 12.73 21.45 -1.20
CA GLN A 555 11.69 22.40 -0.79
C GLN A 555 11.05 23.15 -1.96
N ALA A 556 11.71 23.16 -3.15
CA ALA A 556 11.16 23.80 -4.34
C ALA A 556 10.18 22.91 -5.13
N GLY A 557 10.22 21.57 -4.95
CA GLY A 557 9.38 20.60 -5.67
C GLY A 557 8.07 20.22 -4.96
N CYS A 558 8.02 20.30 -3.63
CA CYS A 558 6.78 20.14 -2.85
C CYS A 558 6.00 21.46 -2.78
N ARG A 559 5.73 22.07 -3.92
CA ARG A 559 4.68 23.10 -3.99
C ARG A 559 3.32 22.40 -4.08
N CYS A 560 2.82 21.96 -2.93
CA CYS A 560 1.39 21.89 -2.72
C CYS A 560 0.89 23.34 -2.85
N GLY A 561 0.36 23.71 -4.02
CA GLY A 561 -0.35 24.94 -4.31
C GLY A 561 0.17 26.23 -3.65
N GLN A 562 0.99 27.03 -4.33
CA GLN A 562 0.91 28.49 -4.30
C GLN A 562 0.06 28.96 -5.47
#